data_01687501154837c77c4e750462cfd554
#
_entry.id   01687501154837c77c4e750462cfd554
#
_cell.length_a   1.000
_cell.length_b   1.000
_cell.length_c   1.000
_cell.angle_alpha   90.00
_cell.angle_beta   90.00
_cell.angle_gamma   90.00
#
_symmetry.space_group_name_H-M   'P 1'
#
loop_
_entity.id
_entity.type
_entity.pdbx_description
1 polymer ?
#
loop_
_entity_poly.entity_id
_entity_poly.type
_entity_poly.pdbx_seq_one_letter_code
_entity_poly.pdbx_strand_id
1 'polypeptide(L)'
;MQLQLDHASLRLGKKRFGPFDFSIKAGERIAILGKSGAGKSTIVRLIAREHQLKSGSILINGTSMNQYSSAQLSRIRGVLPQNTQIAFGLMTDLVIELGRVTAPNKVNQETIVMQAAQMACAEHLLGRTFNTLSGGEQARVHLARVFAQLWDANDGLILVDEPVAALDPGLQYQLLSTIDRFASERNHAVLAVLHDINHALDFERLLLVEQGRIIQDRPADHGALVDLERLYGIQLEHLRDSQGRSVLIQVHPSGIYR
;
A
#
# COMPACT_ATOMS: atom_id res chain seq x y z
N MET A 1 -1.71 -2.79 -16.44
CA MET A 1 -2.67 -3.71 -15.74
C MET A 1 -3.94 -2.93 -15.39
N GLN A 2 -5.10 -3.60 -15.42
CA GLN A 2 -6.35 -3.07 -14.85
C GLN A 2 -6.89 -4.11 -13.86
N LEU A 3 -7.16 -3.69 -12.63
CA LEU A 3 -7.83 -4.51 -11.62
C LEU A 3 -9.21 -3.92 -11.39
N GLN A 4 -10.25 -4.75 -11.33
CA GLN A 4 -11.63 -4.33 -11.10
C GLN A 4 -12.27 -5.20 -10.03
N LEU A 5 -12.88 -4.57 -9.05
CA LEU A 5 -13.77 -5.21 -8.10
C LEU A 5 -15.20 -4.91 -8.53
N ASP A 6 -16.01 -5.94 -8.63
CA ASP A 6 -17.42 -5.86 -9.00
C ASP A 6 -18.26 -6.53 -7.91
N HIS A 7 -18.98 -5.73 -7.13
CA HIS A 7 -19.80 -6.14 -5.99
C HIS A 7 -19.07 -7.11 -5.03
N ALA A 8 -17.72 -6.95 -4.94
CA ALA A 8 -16.86 -7.83 -4.19
C ALA A 8 -17.17 -7.77 -2.68
N SER A 9 -17.58 -8.88 -2.09
CA SER A 9 -17.94 -8.94 -0.68
C SER A 9 -17.33 -10.16 0.00
N LEU A 10 -17.03 -10.00 1.29
CA LEU A 10 -16.55 -11.11 2.12
C LEU A 10 -17.12 -11.02 3.55
N ARG A 11 -16.92 -12.06 4.31
CA ARG A 11 -17.31 -12.14 5.71
C ARG A 11 -16.16 -12.63 6.58
N LEU A 12 -15.86 -11.89 7.64
CA LEU A 12 -14.86 -12.27 8.64
C LEU A 12 -15.57 -12.39 10.00
N GLY A 13 -15.74 -13.61 10.46
CA GLY A 13 -16.56 -13.89 11.62
C GLY A 13 -18.02 -13.43 11.43
N LYS A 14 -18.50 -12.55 12.30
CA LYS A 14 -19.85 -11.96 12.22
C LYS A 14 -19.93 -10.70 11.33
N LYS A 15 -18.79 -10.08 10.99
CA LYS A 15 -18.76 -8.84 10.20
C LYS A 15 -18.78 -9.12 8.72
N ARG A 16 -19.55 -8.31 7.98
CA ARG A 16 -19.60 -8.29 6.52
C ARG A 16 -18.84 -7.06 6.02
N PHE A 17 -18.07 -7.23 4.95
CA PHE A 17 -17.31 -6.19 4.26
C PHE A 17 -17.71 -6.17 2.79
N GLY A 18 -17.86 -4.96 2.25
CA GLY A 18 -18.36 -4.73 0.91
C GLY A 18 -19.89 -4.47 0.88
N PRO A 19 -20.54 -4.40 -0.32
CA PRO A 19 -19.86 -4.62 -1.60
C PRO A 19 -18.79 -3.55 -1.88
N PHE A 20 -17.70 -3.96 -2.51
CA PHE A 20 -16.67 -3.08 -3.01
C PHE A 20 -16.77 -3.02 -4.53
N ASP A 21 -16.89 -1.81 -5.05
CA ASP A 21 -17.04 -1.51 -6.48
C ASP A 21 -16.05 -0.39 -6.82
N PHE A 22 -14.92 -0.74 -7.41
CA PHE A 22 -13.93 0.21 -7.92
C PHE A 22 -12.95 -0.49 -8.86
N SER A 23 -12.19 0.30 -9.58
CA SER A 23 -11.10 -0.21 -10.43
C SER A 23 -9.79 0.52 -10.16
N ILE A 24 -8.68 -0.13 -10.47
CA ILE A 24 -7.33 0.41 -10.42
C ILE A 24 -6.71 0.25 -11.79
N LYS A 25 -6.14 1.32 -12.34
CA LYS A 25 -5.42 1.32 -13.62
C LYS A 25 -3.92 1.31 -13.37
N ALA A 26 -3.15 0.86 -14.36
CA ALA A 26 -1.69 0.96 -14.32
C ALA A 26 -1.26 2.42 -14.08
N GLY A 27 -0.23 2.61 -13.26
CA GLY A 27 0.29 3.91 -12.90
C GLY A 27 -0.56 4.72 -11.91
N GLU A 28 -1.78 4.29 -11.59
CA GLU A 28 -2.69 5.01 -10.69
C GLU A 28 -2.26 4.83 -9.22
N ARG A 29 -2.28 5.92 -8.46
CA ARG A 29 -1.97 5.94 -7.02
C ARG A 29 -3.22 6.22 -6.22
N ILE A 30 -3.64 5.27 -5.39
CA ILE A 30 -4.87 5.32 -4.62
C ILE A 30 -4.55 5.16 -3.14
N ALA A 31 -5.00 6.10 -2.31
CA ALA A 31 -4.92 5.99 -0.87
C ALA A 31 -6.26 5.55 -0.28
N ILE A 32 -6.22 4.62 0.67
CA ILE A 32 -7.38 4.19 1.45
C ILE A 32 -7.31 4.84 2.82
N LEU A 33 -8.33 5.60 3.17
CA LEU A 33 -8.50 6.27 4.45
C LEU A 33 -9.75 5.77 5.17
N GLY A 34 -9.75 5.87 6.50
CA GLY A 34 -10.87 5.47 7.36
C GLY A 34 -10.44 5.24 8.80
N LYS A 35 -11.39 5.24 9.71
CA LYS A 35 -11.14 5.00 11.13
C LYS A 35 -10.53 3.61 11.39
N SER A 36 -9.89 3.42 12.54
CA SER A 36 -9.41 2.10 12.93
C SER A 36 -10.54 1.07 12.93
N GLY A 37 -10.30 -0.12 12.38
CA GLY A 37 -11.34 -1.17 12.26
C GLY A 37 -12.39 -0.94 11.18
N ALA A 38 -12.28 0.11 10.34
CA ALA A 38 -13.21 0.40 9.24
C ALA A 38 -13.20 -0.64 8.11
N GLY A 39 -12.14 -1.46 8.00
CA GLY A 39 -12.02 -2.49 6.96
C GLY A 39 -11.03 -2.16 5.84
N LYS A 40 -10.16 -1.17 6.03
CA LYS A 40 -9.14 -0.77 5.04
C LYS A 40 -8.22 -1.93 4.64
N SER A 41 -7.56 -2.55 5.62
CA SER A 41 -6.68 -3.72 5.40
C SER A 41 -7.44 -4.92 4.81
N THR A 42 -8.74 -5.01 5.06
CA THR A 42 -9.58 -6.07 4.48
C THR A 42 -9.64 -5.96 2.95
N ILE A 43 -9.71 -4.74 2.39
CA ILE A 43 -9.68 -4.50 0.94
C ILE A 43 -8.33 -4.95 0.38
N VAL A 44 -7.22 -4.53 1.00
CA VAL A 44 -5.87 -4.90 0.58
C VAL A 44 -5.69 -6.42 0.63
N ARG A 45 -6.06 -7.08 1.73
CA ARG A 45 -5.95 -8.55 1.89
C ARG A 45 -6.86 -9.33 0.95
N LEU A 46 -8.01 -8.76 0.58
CA LEU A 46 -8.88 -9.36 -0.43
C LEU A 46 -8.21 -9.34 -1.81
N ILE A 47 -7.63 -8.21 -2.22
CA ILE A 47 -6.87 -8.07 -3.47
C ILE A 47 -5.56 -8.89 -3.39
N ALA A 48 -4.94 -9.01 -2.22
CA ALA A 48 -3.80 -9.90 -1.96
C ALA A 48 -4.18 -11.39 -2.03
N ARG A 49 -5.47 -11.73 -2.15
CA ARG A 49 -5.98 -13.11 -2.13
C ARG A 49 -5.69 -13.84 -0.82
N GLU A 50 -5.51 -13.10 0.27
CA GLU A 50 -5.43 -13.64 1.63
C GLU A 50 -6.82 -13.95 2.20
N HIS A 51 -7.84 -13.27 1.70
CA HIS A 51 -9.23 -13.51 2.01
C HIS A 51 -10.00 -14.00 0.77
N GLN A 52 -10.97 -14.89 1.01
CA GLN A 52 -11.84 -15.41 -0.05
C GLN A 52 -13.07 -14.52 -0.22
N LEU A 53 -13.45 -14.28 -1.47
CA LEU A 53 -14.72 -13.66 -1.83
C LEU A 53 -15.88 -14.56 -1.37
N LYS A 54 -16.94 -13.93 -0.84
CA LYS A 54 -18.23 -14.59 -0.64
C LYS A 54 -19.19 -14.35 -1.79
N SER A 55 -19.14 -13.17 -2.40
CA SER A 55 -19.94 -12.79 -3.56
C SER A 55 -19.23 -11.69 -4.36
N GLY A 56 -19.65 -11.49 -5.60
CA GLY A 56 -19.03 -10.57 -6.54
C GLY A 56 -17.81 -11.17 -7.23
N SER A 57 -17.02 -10.34 -7.87
CA SER A 57 -15.82 -10.78 -8.61
C SER A 57 -14.66 -9.80 -8.46
N ILE A 58 -13.45 -10.30 -8.68
CA ILE A 58 -12.24 -9.51 -8.89
C ILE A 58 -11.65 -9.93 -10.21
N LEU A 59 -11.50 -8.98 -11.12
CA LEU A 59 -10.99 -9.18 -12.47
C LEU A 59 -9.62 -8.50 -12.60
N ILE A 60 -8.70 -9.16 -13.26
CA ILE A 60 -7.42 -8.61 -13.69
C ILE A 60 -7.38 -8.68 -15.21
N ASN A 61 -7.33 -7.53 -15.89
CA ASN A 61 -7.43 -7.42 -17.35
C ASN A 61 -8.62 -8.19 -17.92
N GLY A 62 -9.79 -8.10 -17.26
CA GLY A 62 -11.02 -8.78 -17.67
C GLY A 62 -11.10 -10.27 -17.31
N THR A 63 -10.02 -10.86 -16.80
CA THR A 63 -9.97 -12.27 -16.40
C THR A 63 -10.14 -12.40 -14.89
N SER A 64 -10.97 -13.37 -14.44
CA SER A 64 -11.17 -13.59 -13.00
C SER A 64 -9.85 -13.89 -12.29
N MET A 65 -9.60 -13.20 -11.18
CA MET A 65 -8.41 -13.41 -10.34
C MET A 65 -8.25 -14.87 -9.88
N ASN A 66 -9.35 -15.62 -9.79
CA ASN A 66 -9.33 -17.03 -9.41
C ASN A 66 -8.70 -17.95 -10.48
N GLN A 67 -8.61 -17.49 -11.73
CA GLN A 67 -7.97 -18.25 -12.82
C GLN A 67 -6.43 -18.09 -12.82
N TYR A 68 -5.90 -17.13 -12.08
CA TYR A 68 -4.46 -16.96 -11.93
C TYR A 68 -3.91 -17.89 -10.86
N SER A 69 -2.79 -18.55 -11.15
CA SER A 69 -2.00 -19.23 -10.12
C SER A 69 -1.35 -18.22 -9.16
N SER A 70 -0.97 -18.66 -7.97
CA SER A 70 -0.24 -17.80 -7.02
C SER A 70 1.07 -17.26 -7.61
N ALA A 71 1.76 -18.06 -8.42
CA ALA A 71 2.98 -17.64 -9.11
C ALA A 71 2.73 -16.57 -10.18
N GLN A 72 1.62 -16.64 -10.90
CA GLN A 72 1.23 -15.60 -11.86
C GLN A 72 0.87 -14.29 -11.15
N LEU A 73 0.09 -14.37 -10.07
CA LEU A 73 -0.27 -13.18 -9.28
C LEU A 73 0.96 -12.52 -8.66
N SER A 74 1.90 -13.29 -8.12
CA SER A 74 3.10 -12.72 -7.50
C SER A 74 4.03 -11.99 -8.49
N ARG A 75 3.92 -12.28 -9.79
CA ARG A 75 4.69 -11.56 -10.84
C ARG A 75 4.13 -10.18 -11.15
N ILE A 76 2.86 -9.94 -10.86
CA ILE A 76 2.17 -8.68 -11.20
C ILE A 76 1.70 -7.90 -9.98
N ARG A 77 1.81 -8.47 -8.78
CA ARG A 77 1.34 -7.86 -7.53
C ARG A 77 2.30 -8.14 -6.38
N GLY A 78 2.82 -7.08 -5.79
CA GLY A 78 3.61 -7.11 -4.56
C GLY A 78 2.82 -6.62 -3.37
N VAL A 79 3.08 -7.16 -2.18
CA VAL A 79 2.41 -6.75 -0.93
C VAL A 79 3.47 -6.34 0.09
N LEU A 80 3.36 -5.11 0.59
CA LEU A 80 4.08 -4.62 1.76
C LEU A 80 3.11 -4.60 2.94
N PRO A 81 3.13 -5.62 3.80
CA PRO A 81 2.19 -5.76 4.90
C PRO A 81 2.59 -4.92 6.11
N GLN A 82 1.66 -4.67 7.01
CA GLN A 82 1.83 -3.89 8.23
C GLN A 82 2.87 -4.49 9.19
N ASN A 83 2.84 -5.82 9.36
CA ASN A 83 3.75 -6.56 10.24
C ASN A 83 4.36 -7.73 9.48
N THR A 84 5.68 -7.80 9.49
CA THR A 84 6.44 -8.88 8.88
C THR A 84 7.46 -9.40 9.90
N GLN A 85 7.02 -10.31 10.74
CA GLN A 85 7.96 -11.08 11.56
C GLN A 85 8.49 -12.25 10.74
N ILE A 86 9.80 -12.30 10.58
CA ILE A 86 10.48 -13.47 10.04
C ILE A 86 10.89 -14.34 11.24
N ALA A 87 10.31 -15.55 11.32
CA ALA A 87 10.49 -16.45 12.46
C ALA A 87 11.92 -16.97 12.64
N PHE A 88 12.75 -16.86 11.59
CA PHE A 88 14.14 -17.35 11.58
C PHE A 88 15.08 -16.19 11.31
N GLY A 89 16.30 -16.27 11.84
CA GLY A 89 17.37 -15.30 11.63
C GLY A 89 17.95 -15.34 10.21
N LEU A 90 17.13 -15.03 9.20
CA LEU A 90 17.58 -14.96 7.81
C LEU A 90 18.49 -13.75 7.59
N MET A 91 19.43 -13.91 6.67
CA MET A 91 20.23 -12.80 6.16
C MET A 91 19.36 -11.90 5.29
N THR A 92 19.59 -10.61 5.31
CA THR A 92 18.78 -9.60 4.60
C THR A 92 18.75 -9.80 3.10
N ASP A 93 19.86 -10.19 2.50
CA ASP A 93 19.97 -10.56 1.08
C ASP A 93 19.03 -11.72 0.72
N LEU A 94 18.96 -12.76 1.55
CA LEU A 94 18.03 -13.87 1.37
C LEU A 94 16.57 -13.40 1.49
N VAL A 95 16.27 -12.48 2.42
CA VAL A 95 14.91 -11.91 2.54
C VAL A 95 14.51 -11.18 1.26
N ILE A 96 15.42 -10.41 0.66
CA ILE A 96 15.15 -9.70 -0.60
C ILE A 96 15.01 -10.71 -1.74
N GLU A 97 15.89 -11.74 -1.78
CA GLU A 97 15.87 -12.80 -2.79
C GLU A 97 14.56 -13.60 -2.78
N LEU A 98 13.88 -13.75 -1.64
CA LEU A 98 12.54 -14.35 -1.58
C LEU A 98 11.54 -13.66 -2.54
N GLY A 99 11.71 -12.38 -2.84
CA GLY A 99 10.95 -11.69 -3.87
C GLY A 99 11.12 -12.28 -5.27
N ARG A 100 12.25 -12.96 -5.52
CA ARG A 100 12.61 -13.52 -6.83
C ARG A 100 12.16 -14.97 -7.06
N VAL A 101 11.54 -15.62 -6.06
CA VAL A 101 11.18 -17.06 -6.13
C VAL A 101 10.32 -17.40 -7.35
N THR A 102 9.43 -16.51 -7.75
CA THR A 102 8.51 -16.68 -8.88
C THR A 102 8.94 -15.93 -10.13
N ALA A 103 10.12 -15.32 -10.13
CA ALA A 103 10.62 -14.54 -11.26
C ALA A 103 10.68 -15.40 -12.54
N PRO A 104 10.28 -14.85 -13.69
CA PRO A 104 10.29 -15.58 -14.96
C PRO A 104 11.72 -15.86 -15.45
N ASN A 105 12.65 -14.97 -15.11
CA ASN A 105 14.06 -15.09 -15.46
C ASN A 105 14.91 -15.12 -14.19
N LYS A 106 15.82 -16.11 -14.11
CA LYS A 106 16.75 -16.26 -12.99
C LYS A 106 18.15 -15.72 -13.29
N VAL A 107 18.35 -15.13 -14.45
CA VAL A 107 19.61 -14.47 -14.80
C VAL A 107 19.74 -13.16 -14.02
N ASN A 108 20.93 -12.84 -13.56
CA ASN A 108 21.27 -11.60 -12.83
C ASN A 108 20.50 -11.38 -11.50
N GLN A 109 20.12 -12.47 -10.81
CA GLN A 109 19.35 -12.35 -9.56
C GLN A 109 20.09 -11.54 -8.49
N GLU A 110 21.39 -11.78 -8.28
CA GLU A 110 22.21 -11.04 -7.32
C GLU A 110 22.25 -9.54 -7.66
N THR A 111 22.38 -9.20 -8.95
CA THR A 111 22.36 -7.81 -9.42
C THR A 111 21.01 -7.15 -9.11
N ILE A 112 19.90 -7.85 -9.35
CA ILE A 112 18.55 -7.35 -9.07
C ILE A 112 18.36 -7.17 -7.56
N VAL A 113 18.81 -8.10 -6.73
CA VAL A 113 18.75 -7.99 -5.26
C VAL A 113 19.50 -6.75 -4.80
N MET A 114 20.72 -6.53 -5.31
CA MET A 114 21.52 -5.34 -5.00
C MET A 114 20.81 -4.04 -5.44
N GLN A 115 20.31 -4.00 -6.66
CA GLN A 115 19.61 -2.83 -7.20
C GLN A 115 18.30 -2.55 -6.45
N ALA A 116 17.54 -3.58 -6.08
CA ALA A 116 16.34 -3.45 -5.26
C ALA A 116 16.67 -2.94 -3.84
N ALA A 117 17.78 -3.41 -3.25
CA ALA A 117 18.27 -2.92 -1.98
C ALA A 117 18.68 -1.44 -2.06
N GLN A 118 19.40 -1.03 -3.12
CA GLN A 118 19.76 0.36 -3.37
C GLN A 118 18.53 1.25 -3.55
N MET A 119 17.56 0.81 -4.35
CA MET A 119 16.31 1.52 -4.58
C MET A 119 15.54 1.75 -3.27
N ALA A 120 15.54 0.77 -2.37
CA ALA A 120 14.90 0.84 -1.05
C ALA A 120 15.78 1.48 0.04
N CYS A 121 16.96 2.02 -0.29
CA CYS A 121 17.95 2.54 0.66
C CYS A 121 18.33 1.49 1.74
N ALA A 122 18.46 0.23 1.36
CA ALA A 122 18.75 -0.90 2.23
C ALA A 122 20.09 -1.62 1.90
N GLU A 123 20.91 -1.09 0.98
CA GLU A 123 22.18 -1.71 0.56
C GLU A 123 23.16 -1.91 1.72
N HIS A 124 23.23 -0.96 2.66
CA HIS A 124 24.08 -1.02 3.84
C HIS A 124 23.64 -2.06 4.88
N LEU A 125 22.48 -2.66 4.67
CA LEU A 125 21.90 -3.70 5.53
C LEU A 125 22.20 -5.12 5.00
N LEU A 126 22.68 -5.24 3.76
CA LEU A 126 23.00 -6.54 3.18
C LEU A 126 24.05 -7.27 4.02
N GLY A 127 23.94 -8.59 4.12
CA GLY A 127 24.81 -9.42 4.95
C GLY A 127 24.54 -9.34 6.45
N ARG A 128 23.55 -8.56 6.91
CA ARG A 128 23.12 -8.53 8.32
C ARG A 128 21.97 -9.50 8.58
N THR A 129 21.83 -9.97 9.81
CA THR A 129 20.69 -10.79 10.23
C THR A 129 19.45 -9.94 10.37
N PHE A 130 18.36 -10.29 9.69
CA PHE A 130 17.13 -9.49 9.63
C PHE A 130 16.56 -9.14 11.01
N ASN A 131 16.54 -10.11 11.94
CA ASN A 131 15.96 -9.91 13.29
C ASN A 131 16.80 -8.97 14.18
N THR A 132 18.02 -8.59 13.77
CA THR A 132 18.86 -7.62 14.51
C THR A 132 18.61 -6.18 14.05
N LEU A 133 17.80 -5.99 13.02
CA LEU A 133 17.49 -4.69 12.44
C LEU A 133 16.42 -3.97 13.25
N SER A 134 16.49 -2.63 13.26
CA SER A 134 15.39 -1.78 13.72
C SER A 134 14.14 -1.92 12.85
N GLY A 135 12.97 -1.52 13.35
CA GLY A 135 11.73 -1.59 12.58
C GLY A 135 11.79 -0.87 11.23
N GLY A 136 12.44 0.30 11.19
CA GLY A 136 12.64 1.05 9.95
C GLY A 136 13.58 0.35 8.96
N GLU A 137 14.67 -0.25 9.45
CA GLU A 137 15.57 -1.05 8.61
C GLU A 137 14.86 -2.29 8.07
N GLN A 138 14.05 -2.98 8.89
CA GLN A 138 13.23 -4.11 8.45
C GLN A 138 12.23 -3.69 7.37
N ALA A 139 11.56 -2.55 7.53
CA ALA A 139 10.64 -2.02 6.53
C ALA A 139 11.32 -1.78 5.17
N ARG A 140 12.55 -1.23 5.16
CA ARG A 140 13.34 -1.04 3.93
C ARG A 140 13.72 -2.36 3.27
N VAL A 141 14.12 -3.36 4.03
CA VAL A 141 14.44 -4.71 3.51
C VAL A 141 13.19 -5.36 2.92
N HIS A 142 12.03 -5.23 3.56
CA HIS A 142 10.77 -5.72 3.00
C HIS A 142 10.35 -4.96 1.74
N LEU A 143 10.59 -3.65 1.70
CA LEU A 143 10.35 -2.85 0.50
C LEU A 143 11.27 -3.32 -0.64
N ALA A 144 12.56 -3.54 -0.38
CA ALA A 144 13.50 -4.12 -1.34
C ALA A 144 13.02 -5.48 -1.86
N ARG A 145 12.46 -6.34 -1.00
CA ARG A 145 11.87 -7.62 -1.40
C ARG A 145 10.70 -7.43 -2.36
N VAL A 146 9.81 -6.44 -2.11
CA VAL A 146 8.69 -6.12 -3.01
C VAL A 146 9.21 -5.59 -4.35
N PHE A 147 10.24 -4.74 -4.33
CA PHE A 147 10.85 -4.23 -5.56
C PHE A 147 11.52 -5.35 -6.37
N ALA A 148 12.29 -6.22 -5.71
CA ALA A 148 12.88 -7.39 -6.36
C ALA A 148 11.80 -8.28 -6.98
N GLN A 149 10.65 -8.46 -6.30
CA GLN A 149 9.54 -9.26 -6.79
C GLN A 149 8.94 -8.70 -8.08
N LEU A 150 8.76 -7.39 -8.16
CA LEU A 150 8.14 -6.70 -9.30
C LEU A 150 9.17 -6.15 -10.31
N TRP A 151 10.45 -6.48 -10.16
CA TRP A 151 11.55 -5.89 -10.94
C TRP A 151 11.39 -6.05 -12.44
N ASP A 152 10.94 -7.23 -12.87
CA ASP A 152 10.74 -7.56 -14.29
C ASP A 152 9.32 -7.23 -14.80
N ALA A 153 8.45 -6.72 -13.92
CA ALA A 153 7.08 -6.39 -14.28
C ALA A 153 6.98 -4.93 -14.77
N ASN A 154 6.15 -4.72 -15.78
CA ASN A 154 5.57 -3.43 -16.11
C ASN A 154 4.08 -3.48 -15.77
N ASP A 155 3.50 -2.34 -15.42
CA ASP A 155 2.06 -2.23 -15.10
C ASP A 155 1.60 -3.11 -13.93
N GLY A 156 2.47 -3.43 -12.97
CA GLY A 156 2.12 -4.21 -11.78
C GLY A 156 1.32 -3.40 -10.75
N LEU A 157 1.03 -4.04 -9.62
CA LEU A 157 0.32 -3.45 -8.48
C LEU A 157 1.13 -3.61 -7.20
N ILE A 158 1.37 -2.52 -6.50
CA ILE A 158 1.96 -2.48 -5.17
C ILE A 158 0.82 -2.25 -4.17
N LEU A 159 0.62 -3.23 -3.29
CA LEU A 159 -0.30 -3.15 -2.16
C LEU A 159 0.48 -2.80 -0.90
N VAL A 160 0.02 -1.76 -0.21
CA VAL A 160 0.69 -1.22 0.97
C VAL A 160 -0.31 -1.19 2.11
N ASP A 161 -0.12 -2.03 3.14
CA ASP A 161 -1.02 -2.11 4.29
C ASP A 161 -0.37 -1.50 5.53
N GLU A 162 -0.57 -0.21 5.76
CA GLU A 162 -0.08 0.55 6.91
C GLU A 162 1.44 0.38 7.20
N PRO A 163 2.33 0.45 6.22
CA PRO A 163 3.75 0.08 6.37
C PRO A 163 4.52 1.05 7.27
N VAL A 164 3.91 2.19 7.56
CA VAL A 164 4.57 3.34 8.21
C VAL A 164 4.08 3.58 9.64
N ALA A 165 3.10 2.84 10.14
CA ALA A 165 2.45 3.11 11.43
C ALA A 165 3.40 3.10 12.64
N ALA A 166 4.54 2.41 12.55
CA ALA A 166 5.54 2.32 13.61
C ALA A 166 6.84 3.07 13.30
N LEU A 167 6.87 3.85 12.22
CA LEU A 167 8.06 4.61 11.79
C LEU A 167 7.96 6.07 12.20
N ASP A 168 9.11 6.70 12.38
CA ASP A 168 9.15 8.16 12.54
C ASP A 168 8.73 8.88 11.25
N PRO A 169 8.25 10.13 11.33
CA PRO A 169 7.71 10.86 10.17
C PRO A 169 8.69 10.99 8.99
N GLY A 170 9.99 11.12 9.27
CA GLY A 170 11.02 11.22 8.23
C GLY A 170 11.17 9.92 7.44
N LEU A 171 11.18 8.79 8.15
CA LEU A 171 11.22 7.46 7.52
C LEU A 171 9.92 7.14 6.76
N GLN A 172 8.76 7.58 7.28
CA GLN A 172 7.48 7.43 6.57
C GLN A 172 7.52 8.11 5.20
N TYR A 173 7.94 9.37 5.17
CA TYR A 173 8.07 10.13 3.92
C TYR A 173 9.05 9.48 2.95
N GLN A 174 10.24 9.07 3.44
CA GLN A 174 11.24 8.40 2.61
C GLN A 174 10.71 7.10 2.00
N LEU A 175 9.98 6.29 2.77
CA LEU A 175 9.44 5.03 2.31
C LEU A 175 8.36 5.25 1.23
N LEU A 176 7.43 6.17 1.45
CA LEU A 176 6.37 6.50 0.49
C LEU A 176 6.95 7.10 -0.80
N SER A 177 7.91 8.03 -0.71
CA SER A 177 8.58 8.61 -1.89
C SER A 177 9.38 7.58 -2.67
N THR A 178 9.96 6.59 -2.00
CA THR A 178 10.69 5.50 -2.64
C THR A 178 9.74 4.54 -3.38
N ILE A 179 8.56 4.25 -2.80
CA ILE A 179 7.50 3.48 -3.47
C ILE A 179 7.02 4.22 -4.71
N ASP A 180 6.77 5.53 -4.59
CA ASP A 180 6.31 6.38 -5.69
C ASP A 180 7.30 6.38 -6.86
N ARG A 181 8.59 6.58 -6.57
CA ARG A 181 9.64 6.54 -7.58
C ARG A 181 9.68 5.20 -8.33
N PHE A 182 9.73 4.06 -7.59
CA PHE A 182 9.77 2.74 -8.20
C PHE A 182 8.51 2.45 -9.03
N ALA A 183 7.34 2.85 -8.53
CA ALA A 183 6.07 2.69 -9.22
C ALA A 183 6.02 3.52 -10.51
N SER A 184 6.42 4.79 -10.45
CA SER A 184 6.41 5.69 -11.60
C SER A 184 7.36 5.24 -12.72
N GLU A 185 8.58 4.77 -12.38
CA GLU A 185 9.55 4.29 -13.34
C GLU A 185 9.06 3.08 -14.16
N ARG A 186 8.12 2.29 -13.62
CA ARG A 186 7.62 1.02 -14.19
C ARG A 186 6.13 0.99 -14.46
N ASN A 187 5.48 2.15 -14.34
CA ASN A 187 4.04 2.31 -14.50
C ASN A 187 3.23 1.37 -13.59
N HIS A 188 3.74 1.07 -12.37
CA HIS A 188 3.00 0.29 -11.40
C HIS A 188 1.90 1.13 -10.76
N ALA A 189 0.75 0.50 -10.52
CA ALA A 189 -0.26 1.07 -9.65
C ALA A 189 0.13 0.90 -8.17
N VAL A 190 -0.31 1.83 -7.33
CA VAL A 190 -0.13 1.76 -5.86
C VAL A 190 -1.49 1.88 -5.19
N LEU A 191 -1.81 0.93 -4.32
CA LEU A 191 -2.96 1.01 -3.41
C LEU A 191 -2.44 0.96 -1.98
N ALA A 192 -2.52 2.08 -1.26
CA ALA A 192 -1.94 2.24 0.05
C ALA A 192 -3.00 2.53 1.13
N VAL A 193 -2.99 1.76 2.21
CA VAL A 193 -3.71 2.12 3.45
C VAL A 193 -2.85 3.08 4.24
N LEU A 194 -3.37 4.27 4.47
CA LEU A 194 -2.69 5.34 5.20
C LEU A 194 -3.51 5.80 6.40
N HIS A 195 -2.82 6.37 7.39
CA HIS A 195 -3.44 7.03 8.55
C HIS A 195 -3.32 8.54 8.50
N ASP A 196 -2.22 9.03 7.94
CA ASP A 196 -1.98 10.46 7.79
C ASP A 196 -2.70 10.98 6.55
N ILE A 197 -3.58 11.96 6.76
CA ILE A 197 -4.37 12.59 5.70
C ILE A 197 -3.45 13.33 4.72
N ASN A 198 -2.38 13.98 5.22
CA ASN A 198 -1.46 14.73 4.38
C ASN A 198 -0.67 13.80 3.44
N HIS A 199 -0.22 12.65 3.93
CA HIS A 199 0.37 11.65 3.04
C HIS A 199 -0.62 11.12 2.00
N ALA A 200 -1.91 11.03 2.33
CA ALA A 200 -2.92 10.58 1.38
C ALA A 200 -3.22 11.63 0.29
N LEU A 201 -3.02 12.91 0.56
CA LEU A 201 -3.16 13.98 -0.44
C LEU A 201 -2.05 13.99 -1.49
N ASP A 202 -0.93 13.31 -1.25
CA ASP A 202 0.11 13.11 -2.26
C ASP A 202 -0.28 12.04 -3.32
N PHE A 203 -1.41 11.34 -3.10
CA PHE A 203 -1.98 10.38 -4.04
C PHE A 203 -2.96 11.08 -5.00
N GLU A 204 -3.37 10.38 -6.06
CA GLU A 204 -4.29 10.94 -7.07
C GLU A 204 -5.76 10.76 -6.70
N ARG A 205 -6.06 9.69 -5.93
CA ARG A 205 -7.42 9.27 -5.62
C ARG A 205 -7.52 8.71 -4.21
N LEU A 206 -8.65 8.99 -3.57
CA LEU A 206 -8.97 8.55 -2.22
C LEU A 206 -10.16 7.59 -2.23
N LEU A 207 -9.99 6.45 -1.54
CA LEU A 207 -11.09 5.58 -1.13
C LEU A 207 -11.35 5.79 0.35
N LEU A 208 -12.48 6.38 0.70
CA LEU A 208 -12.88 6.59 2.09
C LEU A 208 -13.71 5.40 2.55
N VAL A 209 -13.26 4.75 3.62
CA VAL A 209 -13.86 3.49 4.12
C VAL A 209 -14.45 3.69 5.50
N GLU A 210 -15.72 3.32 5.65
CA GLU A 210 -16.43 3.32 6.91
C GLU A 210 -17.28 2.04 7.06
N GLN A 211 -17.25 1.42 8.23
CA GLN A 211 -18.07 0.24 8.57
C GLN A 211 -18.02 -0.89 7.52
N GLY A 212 -16.85 -1.11 6.91
CA GLY A 212 -16.64 -2.19 5.93
C GLY A 212 -17.12 -1.87 4.52
N ARG A 213 -17.40 -0.60 4.20
CA ARG A 213 -17.84 -0.15 2.88
C ARG A 213 -17.00 1.03 2.41
N ILE A 214 -16.84 1.17 1.11
CA ILE A 214 -16.35 2.41 0.50
C ILE A 214 -17.54 3.39 0.47
N ILE A 215 -17.39 4.52 1.18
CA ILE A 215 -18.42 5.55 1.26
C ILE A 215 -18.17 6.68 0.26
N GLN A 216 -16.91 6.86 -0.15
CA GLN A 216 -16.50 7.81 -1.18
C GLN A 216 -15.31 7.25 -1.98
N ASP A 217 -15.34 7.51 -3.27
CA ASP A 217 -14.30 7.23 -4.25
C ASP A 217 -14.12 8.49 -5.09
N ARG A 218 -13.01 9.21 -4.89
CA ARG A 218 -12.86 10.57 -5.41
C ARG A 218 -11.41 10.99 -5.60
N PRO A 219 -11.13 12.03 -6.40
CA PRO A 219 -9.80 12.64 -6.46
C PRO A 219 -9.31 13.14 -5.10
N ALA A 220 -8.00 13.09 -4.89
CA ALA A 220 -7.32 13.65 -3.72
C ALA A 220 -7.12 15.16 -3.87
N ASP A 221 -8.22 15.91 -3.87
CA ASP A 221 -8.26 17.35 -4.06
C ASP A 221 -8.91 18.09 -2.88
N HIS A 222 -9.02 19.39 -2.97
CA HIS A 222 -9.68 20.23 -1.96
C HIS A 222 -11.12 19.82 -1.63
N GLY A 223 -11.84 19.27 -2.60
CA GLY A 223 -13.18 18.80 -2.37
C GLY A 223 -13.26 17.64 -1.36
N ALA A 224 -12.16 16.91 -1.13
CA ALA A 224 -12.08 15.83 -0.15
C ALA A 224 -12.21 16.30 1.30
N LEU A 225 -11.94 17.57 1.59
CA LEU A 225 -11.90 18.12 2.95
C LEU A 225 -13.20 17.84 3.72
N VAL A 226 -14.35 18.14 3.15
CA VAL A 226 -15.65 17.94 3.81
C VAL A 226 -15.91 16.46 4.13
N ASP A 227 -15.52 15.56 3.20
CA ASP A 227 -15.70 14.13 3.40
C ASP A 227 -14.73 13.59 4.47
N LEU A 228 -13.51 14.13 4.54
CA LEU A 228 -12.52 13.79 5.57
C LEU A 228 -12.95 14.28 6.95
N GLU A 229 -13.45 15.53 7.05
CA GLU A 229 -14.01 16.07 8.29
C GLU A 229 -15.15 15.20 8.82
N ARG A 230 -16.08 14.81 7.92
CA ARG A 230 -17.19 13.93 8.27
C ARG A 230 -16.71 12.53 8.70
N LEU A 231 -15.77 11.95 7.98
CA LEU A 231 -15.24 10.62 8.25
C LEU A 231 -14.57 10.53 9.61
N TYR A 232 -13.74 11.53 9.94
CA TYR A 232 -12.97 11.54 11.19
C TYR A 232 -13.67 12.23 12.35
N GLY A 233 -14.69 13.06 12.07
CA GLY A 233 -15.40 13.87 13.06
C GLY A 233 -14.55 14.99 13.62
N ILE A 234 -13.72 15.61 12.79
CA ILE A 234 -12.80 16.70 13.11
C ILE A 234 -13.07 17.90 12.19
N GLN A 235 -12.57 19.07 12.57
CA GLN A 235 -12.50 20.21 11.67
C GLN A 235 -11.09 20.31 11.08
N LEU A 236 -11.00 20.56 9.79
CA LEU A 236 -9.77 20.68 9.05
C LEU A 236 -9.69 22.07 8.40
N GLU A 237 -8.53 22.67 8.46
CA GLU A 237 -8.21 23.87 7.72
C GLU A 237 -7.18 23.55 6.62
N HIS A 238 -7.41 24.09 5.45
CA HIS A 238 -6.50 23.94 4.33
C HIS A 238 -5.51 25.08 4.30
N LEU A 239 -4.24 24.74 4.35
CA LEU A 239 -3.12 25.65 4.17
C LEU A 239 -2.31 25.27 2.94
N ARG A 240 -1.46 26.18 2.52
CA ARG A 240 -0.37 25.92 1.55
C ARG A 240 0.96 26.09 2.23
N ASP A 241 1.86 25.12 2.04
CA ASP A 241 3.22 25.24 2.50
C ASP A 241 4.01 26.27 1.65
N SER A 242 5.27 26.50 2.03
CA SER A 242 6.17 27.41 1.30
C SER A 242 6.47 27.00 -0.14
N GLN A 243 6.14 25.76 -0.51
CA GLN A 243 6.29 25.23 -1.88
C GLN A 243 4.95 25.17 -2.62
N GLY A 244 3.87 25.71 -2.02
CA GLY A 244 2.53 25.73 -2.62
C GLY A 244 1.76 24.39 -2.50
N ARG A 245 2.28 23.39 -1.78
CA ARG A 245 1.61 22.11 -1.59
C ARG A 245 0.48 22.24 -0.59
N SER A 246 -0.60 21.50 -0.81
CA SER A 246 -1.77 21.42 0.08
C SER A 246 -1.38 20.72 1.38
N VAL A 247 -1.71 21.35 2.51
CA VAL A 247 -1.54 20.76 3.84
C VAL A 247 -2.85 20.95 4.60
N LEU A 248 -3.35 19.87 5.20
CA LEU A 248 -4.51 19.92 6.08
C LEU A 248 -4.05 19.90 7.53
N ILE A 249 -4.52 20.86 8.31
CA ILE A 249 -4.29 20.91 9.75
C ILE A 249 -5.61 20.70 10.49
N GLN A 250 -5.56 19.93 11.56
CA GLN A 250 -6.71 19.80 12.45
C GLN A 250 -6.86 21.09 13.27
N VAL A 251 -8.05 21.69 13.19
CA VAL A 251 -8.42 22.86 13.98
C VAL A 251 -9.24 22.41 15.18
N HIS A 252 -8.85 22.80 16.38
CA HIS A 252 -9.71 22.62 17.54
C HIS A 252 -10.74 23.74 17.55
N PRO A 253 -12.05 23.45 17.70
CA PRO A 253 -13.04 24.48 17.91
C PRO A 253 -12.59 25.29 19.13
N SER A 254 -12.38 26.59 18.93
CA SER A 254 -11.98 27.54 19.95
C SER A 254 -13.03 27.51 21.07
N GLY A 255 -12.77 26.79 22.17
CA GLY A 255 -13.70 26.75 23.29
C GLY A 255 -13.46 25.71 24.38
N ILE A 256 -12.43 24.87 24.33
CA ILE A 256 -12.13 23.95 25.45
C ILE A 256 -10.64 24.05 25.84
N TYR A 257 -10.26 25.20 26.40
CA TYR A 257 -9.24 25.26 27.41
C TYR A 257 -9.92 25.77 28.69
N ARG A 258 -10.36 24.85 29.53
CA ARG A 258 -10.57 25.06 30.96
C ARG A 258 -9.77 24.04 31.74
#